data_8b6057c45c0d6d7f9b59b5bc5338dd21
#
_entry.id   8b6057c45c0d6d7f9b59b5bc5338dd21
#
_cell.length_a   1.000
_cell.length_b   1.000
_cell.length_c   1.000
_cell.angle_alpha   90.00
_cell.angle_beta   90.00
_cell.angle_gamma   90.00
#
_symmetry.space_group_name_H-M   'P 1'
#
loop_
_entity.id
_entity.type
_entity.pdbx_description
1 polymer ?
#
loop_
_entity_poly.entity_id
_entity_poly.type
_entity_poly.pdbx_seq_one_letter_code
_entity_poly.pdbx_strand_id
1 'polypeptide(L)'
;GNMHIVSLIGCLLMIPMSKIASSILFDPDYYSAWRHIPFLTMSAFFSCLCGFLASAFRAYKRTGQLFVSVAIGATVNIALNLILINTIGVVGASFATAASFFVTWAVRMYTIQKLVKVQIRLPQTIITYVLAITGCALIVYEIPGSYMIYLLLCVGIIALNYADIRNLVVFVTQLIGKILKRKNAGK
;
A
#
# COMPACT_ATOMS: atom_id res chain seq x y z
N GLY A 1 1.54 -13.60 1.16
CA GLY A 1 2.82 -13.27 1.51
C GLY A 1 3.60 -12.25 0.70
N ASN A 2 4.29 -12.67 -0.38
CA ASN A 2 5.37 -11.86 -0.98
C ASN A 2 4.92 -10.52 -1.58
N MET A 3 3.74 -10.44 -2.19
CA MET A 3 3.22 -9.22 -2.81
C MET A 3 2.94 -8.09 -1.81
N HIS A 4 2.42 -8.44 -0.65
CA HIS A 4 2.20 -7.49 0.45
C HIS A 4 3.52 -6.84 0.90
N ILE A 5 4.61 -7.62 1.01
CA ILE A 5 5.93 -7.11 1.40
C ILE A 5 6.51 -6.18 0.34
N VAL A 6 6.43 -6.55 -0.94
CA VAL A 6 6.91 -5.70 -2.04
C VAL A 6 6.19 -4.34 -2.06
N SER A 7 4.86 -4.36 -1.97
CA SER A 7 4.07 -3.13 -1.91
C SER A 7 4.40 -2.28 -0.68
N LEU A 8 4.58 -2.92 0.49
CA LEU A 8 4.91 -2.25 1.73
C LEU A 8 6.28 -1.56 1.65
N ILE A 9 7.30 -2.26 1.17
CA ILE A 9 8.65 -1.68 0.98
C ILE A 9 8.59 -0.49 0.03
N GLY A 10 7.85 -0.62 -1.09
CA GLY A 10 7.64 0.48 -2.03
C GLY A 10 7.03 1.71 -1.36
N CYS A 11 5.98 1.53 -0.55
CA CYS A 11 5.37 2.63 0.20
C CYS A 11 6.34 3.27 1.20
N LEU A 12 7.06 2.47 1.98
CA LEU A 12 7.99 2.97 2.98
C LEU A 12 9.14 3.78 2.35
N LEU A 13 9.58 3.43 1.14
CA LEU A 13 10.60 4.19 0.42
C LEU A 13 10.05 5.48 -0.20
N MET A 14 8.84 5.44 -0.76
CA MET A 14 8.25 6.59 -1.45
C MET A 14 7.87 7.74 -0.51
N ILE A 15 7.46 7.44 0.74
CA ILE A 15 7.01 8.45 1.69
C ILE A 15 8.11 9.48 2.02
N PRO A 16 9.31 9.09 2.49
CA PRO A 16 10.36 10.07 2.80
C PRO A 16 10.92 10.73 1.54
N MET A 17 10.90 10.04 0.40
CA MET A 17 11.35 10.59 -0.87
C MET A 17 10.37 11.62 -1.45
N SER A 18 9.12 11.66 -0.99
CA SER A 18 8.09 12.54 -1.52
C SER A 18 8.48 14.02 -1.45
N LYS A 19 9.07 14.47 -0.34
CA LYS A 19 9.51 15.84 -0.15
C LYS A 19 10.69 16.20 -1.06
N ILE A 20 11.65 15.29 -1.19
CA ILE A 20 12.82 15.46 -2.08
C ILE A 20 12.37 15.46 -3.54
N ALA A 21 11.53 14.50 -3.93
CA ALA A 21 11.02 14.43 -5.29
C ALA A 21 10.21 15.67 -5.66
N SER A 22 9.40 16.18 -4.76
CA SER A 22 8.62 17.41 -4.99
C SER A 22 9.50 18.64 -5.15
N SER A 23 10.60 18.77 -4.43
CA SER A 23 11.53 19.89 -4.59
C SER A 23 12.29 19.87 -5.93
N ILE A 24 12.39 18.73 -6.56
CA ILE A 24 13.07 18.58 -7.86
C ILE A 24 12.08 18.69 -9.03
N LEU A 25 10.85 18.15 -8.84
CA LEU A 25 9.90 17.96 -9.93
C LEU A 25 8.86 19.08 -10.04
N PHE A 26 8.57 19.79 -8.94
CA PHE A 26 7.51 20.79 -8.90
C PHE A 26 8.09 22.19 -8.83
N ASP A 27 7.41 23.13 -9.50
CA ASP A 27 7.61 24.53 -9.35
C ASP A 27 7.38 24.97 -7.87
N PRO A 28 8.07 26.01 -7.37
CA PRO A 28 7.87 26.52 -6.00
C PRO A 28 6.42 26.76 -5.60
N ASP A 29 5.58 27.18 -6.54
CA ASP A 29 4.15 27.43 -6.31
C ASP A 29 3.36 26.14 -6.00
N TYR A 30 3.82 24.99 -6.49
CA TYR A 30 3.21 23.69 -6.29
C TYR A 30 3.93 22.81 -5.27
N TYR A 31 4.96 23.34 -4.60
CA TYR A 31 5.75 22.57 -3.64
C TYR A 31 4.89 21.94 -2.52
N SER A 32 3.84 22.63 -2.07
CA SER A 32 2.92 22.12 -1.04
C SER A 32 2.22 20.80 -1.40
N ALA A 33 2.24 20.41 -2.69
CA ALA A 33 1.66 19.15 -3.18
C ALA A 33 2.32 17.89 -2.55
N TRP A 34 3.54 17.98 -2.02
CA TRP A 34 4.20 16.85 -1.34
C TRP A 34 3.37 16.29 -0.18
N ARG A 35 2.53 17.11 0.47
CA ARG A 35 1.64 16.69 1.58
C ARG A 35 0.58 15.66 1.16
N HIS A 36 0.25 15.60 -0.12
CA HIS A 36 -0.73 14.65 -0.66
C HIS A 36 -0.10 13.31 -1.01
N ILE A 37 1.20 13.31 -1.34
CA ILE A 37 1.93 12.13 -1.83
C ILE A 37 1.87 10.95 -0.85
N PRO A 38 2.05 11.10 0.47
CA PRO A 38 1.95 9.99 1.42
C PRO A 38 0.60 9.28 1.38
N PHE A 39 -0.51 10.02 1.32
CA PHE A 39 -1.86 9.44 1.23
C PHE A 39 -2.09 8.74 -0.11
N LEU A 40 -1.62 9.34 -1.20
CA LEU A 40 -1.69 8.72 -2.53
C LEU A 40 -0.82 7.46 -2.61
N THR A 41 0.34 7.44 -1.97
CA THR A 41 1.19 6.26 -1.87
C THR A 41 0.50 5.13 -1.09
N MET A 42 -0.19 5.46 0.01
CA MET A 42 -1.03 4.49 0.73
C MET A 42 -2.17 3.96 -0.13
N SER A 43 -2.82 4.83 -0.94
CA SER A 43 -3.86 4.38 -1.85
C SER A 43 -3.32 3.43 -2.92
N ALA A 44 -2.15 3.71 -3.49
CA ALA A 44 -1.47 2.85 -4.45
C ALA A 44 -1.12 1.48 -3.84
N PHE A 45 -0.68 1.46 -2.57
CA PHE A 45 -0.43 0.23 -1.83
C PHE A 45 -1.69 -0.64 -1.73
N PHE A 46 -2.80 -0.10 -1.23
CA PHE A 46 -4.06 -0.85 -1.13
C PHE A 46 -4.61 -1.24 -2.50
N SER A 47 -4.45 -0.38 -3.51
CA SER A 47 -4.82 -0.67 -4.89
C SER A 47 -4.05 -1.89 -5.44
N CYS A 48 -2.74 -1.97 -5.18
CA CYS A 48 -1.92 -3.12 -5.55
C CYS A 48 -2.41 -4.42 -4.89
N LEU A 49 -2.71 -4.38 -3.58
CA LEU A 49 -3.28 -5.52 -2.85
C LEU A 49 -4.67 -5.91 -3.41
N CYS A 50 -5.49 -4.93 -3.76
CA CYS A 50 -6.77 -5.16 -4.42
C CYS A 50 -6.60 -5.86 -5.78
N GLY A 51 -5.61 -5.44 -6.58
CA GLY A 51 -5.28 -6.06 -7.86
C GLY A 51 -4.87 -7.51 -7.72
N PHE A 52 -4.05 -7.82 -6.71
CA PHE A 52 -3.67 -9.20 -6.40
C PHE A 52 -4.89 -10.06 -6.04
N LEU A 53 -5.75 -9.59 -5.13
CA LEU A 53 -6.98 -10.32 -4.78
C LEU A 53 -7.93 -10.47 -5.96
N ALA A 54 -8.00 -9.47 -6.86
CA ALA A 54 -8.83 -9.55 -8.05
C ALA A 54 -8.44 -10.70 -8.98
N SER A 55 -7.15 -11.05 -9.06
CA SER A 55 -6.70 -12.19 -9.85
C SER A 55 -7.25 -13.52 -9.30
N ALA A 56 -7.31 -13.67 -7.97
CA ALA A 56 -7.91 -14.82 -7.33
C ALA A 56 -9.42 -14.91 -7.62
N PHE A 57 -10.16 -13.81 -7.47
CA PHE A 57 -11.60 -13.80 -7.80
C PHE A 57 -11.87 -14.17 -9.26
N ARG A 58 -11.03 -13.71 -10.21
CA ARG A 58 -11.13 -14.11 -11.63
C ARG A 58 -10.88 -15.60 -11.81
N ALA A 59 -9.88 -16.16 -11.13
CA ALA A 59 -9.58 -17.60 -11.19
C ALA A 59 -10.76 -18.46 -10.67
N TYR A 60 -11.46 -17.99 -9.65
CA TYR A 60 -12.67 -18.65 -9.11
C TYR A 60 -13.97 -18.26 -9.84
N LYS A 61 -13.89 -17.50 -10.95
CA LYS A 61 -15.06 -17.03 -11.74
C LYS A 61 -16.08 -16.23 -10.90
N ARG A 62 -15.61 -15.52 -9.87
CA ARG A 62 -16.45 -14.71 -8.95
C ARG A 62 -16.37 -13.20 -9.25
N THR A 63 -16.50 -12.84 -10.54
CA THR A 63 -16.37 -11.44 -11.00
C THR A 63 -17.43 -10.50 -10.43
N GLY A 64 -18.65 -11.00 -10.14
CA GLY A 64 -19.67 -10.19 -9.49
C GLY A 64 -19.26 -9.64 -8.13
N GLN A 65 -18.47 -10.40 -7.36
CA GLN A 65 -17.95 -9.95 -6.07
C GLN A 65 -16.88 -8.86 -6.23
N LEU A 66 -16.14 -8.86 -7.35
CA LEU A 66 -15.24 -7.76 -7.69
C LEU A 66 -16.01 -6.46 -7.92
N PHE A 67 -17.09 -6.53 -8.71
CA PHE A 67 -17.94 -5.38 -8.96
C PHE A 67 -18.49 -4.80 -7.67
N VAL A 68 -19.08 -5.63 -6.80
CA VAL A 68 -19.63 -5.19 -5.50
C VAL A 68 -18.55 -4.51 -4.66
N SER A 69 -17.35 -5.08 -4.58
CA SER A 69 -16.27 -4.47 -3.79
C SER A 69 -15.83 -3.10 -4.32
N VAL A 70 -15.79 -2.92 -5.64
CA VAL A 70 -15.47 -1.64 -6.27
C VAL A 70 -16.60 -0.62 -6.04
N ALA A 71 -17.86 -1.04 -6.17
CA ALA A 71 -19.01 -0.18 -5.93
C ALA A 71 -19.02 0.36 -4.49
N ILE A 72 -18.78 -0.51 -3.50
CA ILE A 72 -18.66 -0.09 -2.09
C ILE A 72 -17.51 0.91 -1.91
N GLY A 73 -16.33 0.64 -2.47
CA GLY A 73 -15.19 1.56 -2.39
C GLY A 73 -15.48 2.90 -3.05
N ALA A 74 -16.11 2.91 -4.23
CA ALA A 74 -16.50 4.13 -4.93
C ALA A 74 -17.51 4.96 -4.12
N THR A 75 -18.50 4.32 -3.51
CA THR A 75 -19.48 5.01 -2.65
C THR A 75 -18.79 5.66 -1.45
N VAL A 76 -17.87 4.94 -0.79
CA VAL A 76 -17.07 5.49 0.33
C VAL A 76 -16.21 6.66 -0.14
N ASN A 77 -15.57 6.55 -1.32
CA ASN A 77 -14.77 7.62 -1.89
C ASN A 77 -15.60 8.89 -2.12
N ILE A 78 -16.75 8.77 -2.76
CA ILE A 78 -17.65 9.91 -3.03
C ILE A 78 -18.11 10.54 -1.71
N ALA A 79 -18.60 9.74 -0.77
CA ALA A 79 -19.10 10.23 0.51
C ALA A 79 -18.01 10.98 1.30
N LEU A 80 -16.81 10.39 1.40
CA LEU A 80 -15.69 11.03 2.10
C LEU A 80 -15.21 12.29 1.37
N ASN A 81 -15.17 12.30 0.04
CA ASN A 81 -14.79 13.50 -0.71
C ASN A 81 -15.75 14.64 -0.46
N LEU A 82 -17.07 14.40 -0.48
CA LEU A 82 -18.08 15.44 -0.21
C LEU A 82 -17.93 16.08 1.18
N ILE A 83 -17.50 15.29 2.17
CA ILE A 83 -17.29 15.77 3.55
C ILE A 83 -15.93 16.44 3.69
N LEU A 84 -14.85 15.77 3.27
CA LEU A 84 -13.49 16.15 3.59
C LEU A 84 -12.94 17.26 2.68
N ILE A 85 -13.37 17.37 1.44
CA ILE A 85 -12.94 18.48 0.57
C ILE A 85 -13.41 19.82 1.16
N ASN A 86 -14.62 19.88 1.71
CA ASN A 86 -15.15 21.09 2.30
C ASN A 86 -14.49 21.46 3.65
N THR A 87 -13.88 20.50 4.34
CA THR A 87 -13.28 20.71 5.67
C THR A 87 -11.76 20.92 5.64
N ILE A 88 -11.05 20.08 4.88
CA ILE A 88 -9.57 20.05 4.82
C ILE A 88 -9.02 20.12 3.38
N GLY A 89 -9.86 20.48 2.42
CA GLY A 89 -9.44 20.72 1.04
C GLY A 89 -8.89 19.46 0.34
N VAL A 90 -7.88 19.66 -0.52
CA VAL A 90 -7.28 18.60 -1.37
C VAL A 90 -6.65 17.47 -0.56
N VAL A 91 -6.15 17.75 0.66
CA VAL A 91 -5.65 16.72 1.57
C VAL A 91 -6.75 15.73 1.90
N GLY A 92 -7.99 16.23 2.10
CA GLY A 92 -9.18 15.41 2.32
C GLY A 92 -9.48 14.46 1.16
N ALA A 93 -9.32 14.93 -0.07
CA ALA A 93 -9.51 14.09 -1.26
C ALA A 93 -8.48 12.95 -1.34
N SER A 94 -7.21 13.24 -1.01
CA SER A 94 -6.16 12.24 -0.97
C SER A 94 -6.41 11.18 0.10
N PHE A 95 -6.86 11.60 1.28
CA PHE A 95 -7.26 10.69 2.36
C PHE A 95 -8.49 9.86 1.98
N ALA A 96 -9.53 10.47 1.37
CA ALA A 96 -10.72 9.77 0.90
C ALA A 96 -10.36 8.64 -0.08
N THR A 97 -9.41 8.90 -0.97
CA THR A 97 -8.90 7.91 -1.93
C THR A 97 -8.21 6.75 -1.20
N ALA A 98 -7.34 7.02 -0.24
CA ALA A 98 -6.67 5.98 0.54
C ALA A 98 -7.68 5.14 1.34
N ALA A 99 -8.64 5.77 2.00
CA ALA A 99 -9.69 5.12 2.77
C ALA A 99 -10.59 4.23 1.88
N SER A 100 -10.95 4.68 0.68
CA SER A 100 -11.78 3.91 -0.25
C SER A 100 -11.09 2.64 -0.75
N PHE A 101 -9.79 2.72 -1.07
CA PHE A 101 -9.01 1.53 -1.43
C PHE A 101 -8.81 0.58 -0.25
N PHE A 102 -8.63 1.10 0.96
CA PHE A 102 -8.59 0.28 2.16
C PHE A 102 -9.90 -0.49 2.36
N VAL A 103 -11.05 0.18 2.24
CA VAL A 103 -12.37 -0.46 2.35
C VAL A 103 -12.56 -1.51 1.26
N THR A 104 -12.19 -1.20 0.01
CA THR A 104 -12.25 -2.16 -1.10
C THR A 104 -11.40 -3.40 -0.81
N TRP A 105 -10.20 -3.21 -0.30
CA TRP A 105 -9.31 -4.29 0.10
C TRP A 105 -9.92 -5.12 1.24
N ALA A 106 -10.46 -4.48 2.27
CA ALA A 106 -11.07 -5.16 3.43
C ALA A 106 -12.28 -6.02 3.00
N VAL A 107 -13.16 -5.48 2.13
CA VAL A 107 -14.29 -6.22 1.57
C VAL A 107 -13.82 -7.42 0.76
N ARG A 108 -12.81 -7.25 -0.11
CA ARG A 108 -12.23 -8.35 -0.90
C ARG A 108 -11.61 -9.41 0.00
N MET A 109 -10.87 -8.98 1.02
CA MET A 109 -10.23 -9.88 1.97
C MET A 109 -11.26 -10.71 2.74
N TYR A 110 -12.31 -10.07 3.26
CA TYR A 110 -13.40 -10.77 3.94
C TYR A 110 -14.10 -11.77 3.03
N THR A 111 -14.32 -11.39 1.78
CA THR A 111 -15.04 -12.25 0.82
C THR A 111 -14.17 -13.43 0.36
N ILE A 112 -12.87 -13.22 0.11
CA ILE A 112 -11.96 -14.29 -0.35
C ILE A 112 -11.74 -15.34 0.73
N GLN A 113 -11.73 -14.98 2.01
CA GLN A 113 -11.59 -15.92 3.12
C GLN A 113 -12.73 -16.95 3.18
N LYS A 114 -13.90 -16.62 2.64
CA LYS A 114 -15.02 -17.57 2.50
C LYS A 114 -14.81 -18.59 1.38
N LEU A 115 -13.93 -18.28 0.42
CA LEU A 115 -13.65 -19.14 -0.75
C LEU A 115 -12.37 -19.97 -0.56
N VAL A 116 -11.39 -19.39 0.08
CA VAL A 116 -10.06 -19.98 0.29
C VAL A 116 -9.59 -19.66 1.70
N LYS A 117 -9.06 -20.65 2.41
CA LYS A 117 -8.39 -20.42 3.70
C LYS A 117 -7.05 -19.68 3.44
N VAL A 118 -7.11 -18.37 3.29
CA VAL A 118 -5.91 -17.54 3.17
C VAL A 118 -5.29 -17.41 4.55
N GLN A 119 -4.15 -18.04 4.77
CA GLN A 119 -3.39 -17.87 6.01
C GLN A 119 -2.73 -16.49 6.00
N ILE A 120 -3.38 -15.52 6.60
CA ILE A 120 -2.82 -14.19 6.83
C ILE A 120 -2.57 -14.05 8.33
N ARG A 121 -1.40 -13.59 8.67
CA ARG A 121 -1.08 -13.17 10.04
C ARG A 121 -1.74 -11.82 10.32
N LEU A 122 -3.08 -11.82 10.46
CA LEU A 122 -3.89 -10.62 10.63
C LEU A 122 -3.33 -9.63 11.65
N PRO A 123 -2.95 -10.03 12.89
CA PRO A 123 -2.45 -9.08 13.87
C PRO A 123 -1.15 -8.41 13.42
N GLN A 124 -0.22 -9.15 12.85
CA GLN A 124 1.04 -8.61 12.33
C GLN A 124 0.79 -7.62 11.18
N THR A 125 -0.13 -7.95 10.28
CA THR A 125 -0.50 -7.12 9.14
C THR A 125 -1.16 -5.81 9.60
N ILE A 126 -2.09 -5.86 10.57
CA ILE A 126 -2.75 -4.68 11.12
C ILE A 126 -1.73 -3.77 11.81
N ILE A 127 -0.86 -4.31 12.65
CA ILE A 127 0.19 -3.54 13.33
C ILE A 127 1.08 -2.84 12.31
N THR A 128 1.52 -3.54 11.27
CA THR A 128 2.34 -2.98 10.20
C THR A 128 1.65 -1.80 9.51
N TYR A 129 0.35 -1.89 9.25
CA TYR A 129 -0.40 -0.80 8.60
C TYR A 129 -0.61 0.39 9.53
N VAL A 130 -0.90 0.15 10.80
CA VAL A 130 -1.02 1.22 11.79
C VAL A 130 0.30 1.98 11.90
N LEU A 131 1.43 1.29 11.99
CA LEU A 131 2.75 1.90 12.04
C LEU A 131 3.06 2.70 10.76
N ALA A 132 2.70 2.19 9.58
CA ALA A 132 2.90 2.90 8.32
C ALA A 132 2.04 4.16 8.23
N ILE A 133 0.76 4.11 8.64
CA ILE A 133 -0.14 5.26 8.68
C ILE A 133 0.36 6.31 9.68
N THR A 134 0.79 5.89 10.86
CA THR A 134 1.37 6.78 11.88
C THR A 134 2.62 7.48 11.34
N GLY A 135 3.49 6.74 10.66
CA GLY A 135 4.69 7.29 10.02
C GLY A 135 4.36 8.33 8.94
N CYS A 136 3.34 8.06 8.10
CA CYS A 136 2.84 9.04 7.13
C CYS A 136 2.35 10.33 7.81
N ALA A 137 1.53 10.20 8.86
CA ALA A 137 0.98 11.34 9.57
C ALA A 137 2.09 12.19 10.20
N LEU A 138 3.08 11.58 10.84
CA LEU A 138 4.22 12.29 11.45
C LEU A 138 4.99 13.14 10.44
N ILE A 139 5.21 12.62 9.23
CA ILE A 139 5.91 13.35 8.17
C ILE A 139 5.05 14.50 7.64
N VAL A 140 3.75 14.25 7.39
CA VAL A 140 2.82 15.25 6.83
C VAL A 140 2.65 16.45 7.79
N TYR A 141 2.58 16.20 9.08
CA TYR A 141 2.44 17.26 10.10
C TYR A 141 3.78 17.92 10.48
N GLU A 142 4.88 17.54 9.84
CA GLU A 142 6.22 18.12 10.05
C GLU A 142 6.64 18.21 11.55
N ILE A 143 6.28 17.21 12.34
CA ILE A 143 6.62 17.18 13.78
C ILE A 143 8.14 17.15 13.93
N PRO A 144 8.73 17.94 14.83
CA PRO A 144 10.19 17.95 15.05
C PRO A 144 10.70 16.52 15.33
N GLY A 145 11.72 16.09 14.58
CA GLY A 145 12.25 14.71 14.70
C GLY A 145 11.44 13.62 13.98
N SER A 146 10.39 13.96 13.22
CA SER A 146 9.52 13.00 12.51
C SER A 146 10.30 12.03 11.64
N TYR A 147 11.37 12.46 10.97
CA TYR A 147 12.21 11.57 10.15
C TYR A 147 12.96 10.51 10.98
N MET A 148 13.45 10.84 12.18
CA MET A 148 14.07 9.88 13.07
C MET A 148 13.06 8.85 13.58
N ILE A 149 11.89 9.32 13.99
CA ILE A 149 10.78 8.45 14.44
C ILE A 149 10.33 7.56 13.27
N TYR A 150 10.19 8.11 12.07
CA TYR A 150 9.85 7.35 10.88
C TYR A 150 10.88 6.26 10.58
N LEU A 151 12.18 6.57 10.66
CA LEU A 151 13.26 5.58 10.49
C LEU A 151 13.15 4.45 11.51
N LEU A 152 12.89 4.76 12.77
CA LEU A 152 12.67 3.74 13.82
C LEU A 152 11.45 2.89 13.53
N LEU A 153 10.35 3.49 13.06
CA LEU A 153 9.15 2.76 12.63
C LEU A 153 9.44 1.84 11.43
N CYS A 154 10.21 2.30 10.45
CA CYS A 154 10.63 1.47 9.31
C CYS A 154 11.46 0.26 9.78
N VAL A 155 12.41 0.45 10.67
CA VAL A 155 13.20 -0.64 11.26
C VAL A 155 12.28 -1.62 11.99
N GLY A 156 11.33 -1.13 12.79
CA GLY A 156 10.34 -1.96 13.47
C GLY A 156 9.48 -2.77 12.49
N ILE A 157 9.01 -2.15 11.42
CA ILE A 157 8.22 -2.81 10.36
C ILE A 157 9.06 -3.89 9.65
N ILE A 158 10.31 -3.61 9.33
CA ILE A 158 11.23 -4.58 8.72
C ILE A 158 11.48 -5.76 9.67
N ALA A 159 11.70 -5.49 10.95
CA ALA A 159 11.91 -6.53 11.96
C ALA A 159 10.68 -7.43 12.12
N LEU A 160 9.48 -6.85 12.19
CA LEU A 160 8.21 -7.58 12.28
C LEU A 160 7.97 -8.48 11.04
N ASN A 161 8.41 -8.06 9.87
CA ASN A 161 8.21 -8.77 8.61
C ASN A 161 9.46 -9.52 8.13
N TYR A 162 10.50 -9.65 8.97
CA TYR A 162 11.80 -10.23 8.58
C TYR A 162 11.68 -11.63 7.96
N ALA A 163 10.85 -12.50 8.53
CA ALA A 163 10.65 -13.86 8.02
C ALA A 163 10.07 -13.85 6.60
N ASP A 164 9.11 -12.95 6.34
CA ASP A 164 8.46 -12.84 5.04
C ASP A 164 9.40 -12.18 4.01
N ILE A 165 10.20 -11.20 4.42
CA ILE A 165 11.24 -10.57 3.59
C ILE A 165 12.29 -11.62 3.19
N ARG A 166 12.76 -12.43 4.12
CA ARG A 166 13.71 -13.52 3.85
C ARG A 166 13.14 -14.51 2.83
N ASN A 167 11.88 -14.91 2.99
CA ASN A 167 11.21 -15.81 2.06
C ASN A 167 11.07 -15.18 0.65
N LEU A 168 10.84 -13.87 0.57
CA LEU A 168 10.80 -13.14 -0.69
C LEU A 168 12.18 -13.16 -1.38
N VAL A 169 13.26 -12.88 -0.65
CA VAL A 169 14.63 -12.88 -1.18
C VAL A 169 14.99 -14.26 -1.72
N VAL A 170 14.69 -15.33 -0.96
CA VAL A 170 14.92 -16.72 -1.40
C VAL A 170 14.12 -17.03 -2.67
N PHE A 171 12.86 -16.61 -2.73
CA PHE A 171 12.02 -16.81 -3.92
C PHE A 171 12.58 -16.11 -5.16
N VAL A 172 13.00 -14.85 -5.01
CA VAL A 172 13.58 -14.05 -6.11
C VAL A 172 14.89 -14.66 -6.60
N THR A 173 15.78 -15.06 -5.69
CA THR A 173 17.06 -15.71 -6.06
C THR A 173 16.84 -17.04 -6.78
N GLN A 174 15.87 -17.84 -6.38
CA GLN A 174 15.51 -19.07 -7.08
C GLN A 174 14.93 -18.79 -8.48
N LEU A 175 14.14 -17.73 -8.63
CA LEU A 175 13.53 -17.34 -9.90
C LEU A 175 14.64 -16.89 -10.89
N ILE A 176 15.55 -16.04 -10.42
CA ILE A 176 16.72 -15.58 -11.20
C ILE A 176 17.58 -16.77 -11.63
N GLY A 177 17.88 -17.69 -10.70
CA GLY A 177 18.63 -18.90 -10.99
C GLY A 177 17.96 -19.79 -12.07
N LYS A 178 16.63 -19.91 -12.05
CA LYS A 178 15.89 -20.63 -13.09
C LYS A 178 15.95 -19.94 -14.46
N ILE A 179 15.85 -18.60 -14.48
CA ILE A 179 15.95 -17.80 -15.73
C ILE A 179 17.33 -17.93 -16.34
N LEU A 180 18.40 -17.80 -15.51
CA LEU A 180 19.77 -17.94 -15.97
C LEU A 180 20.09 -19.34 -16.50
N LYS A 181 19.60 -20.40 -15.84
CA LYS A 181 19.75 -21.78 -16.33
C LYS A 181 19.03 -22.00 -17.68
N ARG A 182 17.82 -21.44 -17.86
CA ARG A 182 17.12 -21.51 -19.16
C ARG A 182 17.87 -20.79 -20.29
N LYS A 183 18.46 -19.62 -19.97
CA LYS A 183 19.24 -18.84 -20.97
C LYS A 183 20.52 -19.57 -21.37
N ASN A 184 21.16 -20.32 -20.47
CA ASN A 184 22.36 -21.09 -20.76
C ASN A 184 22.07 -22.43 -21.42
N ALA A 185 20.89 -23.00 -21.26
CA ALA A 185 20.46 -24.24 -21.91
C ALA A 185 19.91 -24.04 -23.34
N GLY A 186 19.66 -22.79 -23.75
CA GLY A 186 19.21 -22.43 -25.10
C GLY A 186 20.32 -21.89 -26.01
N LYS A 187 21.60 -21.94 -25.55
CA LYS A 187 22.81 -21.75 -26.37
C LYS A 187 23.48 -23.07 -26.63
#